data_8fcc1047d4175a1826db4b68f19ec382
#
_entry.id   8fcc1047d4175a1826db4b68f19ec382
#
_cell.length_a   1.000
_cell.length_b   1.000
_cell.length_c   1.000
_cell.angle_alpha   90.00
_cell.angle_beta   90.00
_cell.angle_gamma   90.00
#
_symmetry.space_group_name_H-M   'P 1'
#
loop_
_entity.id
_entity.type
_entity.pdbx_description
1 polymer ?
#
loop_
_entity_poly.entity_id
_entity_poly.type
_entity_poly.pdbx_seq_one_letter_code
_entity_poly.pdbx_strand_id
1 'polypeptide(L)'
;FVKVEDGKIQHIGGIGIGGGTIQGLSRLLLKTHDIHQVVEMAQKGIVENIDLQIKDICNAALPGLPLNATASTFGKADSNSSLEDVAAGIIHMVLQSIGQSVILAALNSSIKDFVLIGNLAKLPQCKEVFPIMEDMYQCHFLIPEYAQYRTALGAALAYVHQKEKQ
;
A
#
# COMPACT_ATOMS: atom_id res chain seq x y z
N PHE A 1 -4.78 -5.45 10.12
CA PHE A 1 -4.89 -4.08 10.62
C PHE A 1 -5.16 -4.10 12.13
N VAL A 2 -4.52 -3.19 12.84
CA VAL A 2 -4.65 -3.02 14.29
C VAL A 2 -5.00 -1.57 14.57
N LYS A 3 -6.03 -1.33 15.34
CA LYS A 3 -6.44 -0.01 15.83
C LYS A 3 -5.87 0.20 17.23
N VAL A 4 -5.30 1.37 17.47
CA VAL A 4 -4.86 1.83 18.77
C VAL A 4 -5.60 3.13 19.08
N GLU A 5 -6.41 3.13 20.15
CA GLU A 5 -7.19 4.29 20.57
C GLU A 5 -7.32 4.26 22.11
N ASP A 6 -7.03 5.37 22.77
CA ASP A 6 -7.06 5.50 24.24
C ASP A 6 -6.28 4.40 24.98
N GLY A 7 -5.11 4.01 24.43
CA GLY A 7 -4.29 2.94 25.00
C GLY A 7 -4.82 1.52 24.79
N LYS A 8 -5.97 1.36 24.14
CA LYS A 8 -6.55 0.06 23.80
C LYS A 8 -6.07 -0.38 22.41
N ILE A 9 -5.74 -1.65 22.31
CA ILE A 9 -5.27 -2.29 21.06
C ILE A 9 -6.37 -3.25 20.60
N GLN A 10 -6.84 -3.07 19.38
CA GLN A 10 -7.88 -3.91 18.78
C GLN A 10 -7.41 -4.42 17.40
N HIS A 11 -7.45 -5.73 17.20
CA HIS A 11 -7.32 -6.32 15.86
C HIS A 11 -8.62 -6.08 15.09
N ILE A 12 -8.52 -5.41 13.93
CA ILE A 12 -9.68 -5.07 13.09
C ILE A 12 -9.92 -6.12 12.01
N GLY A 13 -8.84 -6.62 11.39
CA GLY A 13 -8.91 -7.57 10.30
C GLY A 13 -7.71 -7.49 9.37
N GLY A 14 -7.85 -8.09 8.20
CA GLY A 14 -6.86 -8.07 7.12
C GLY A 14 -7.53 -8.29 5.77
N ILE A 15 -6.82 -8.02 4.69
CA ILE A 15 -7.36 -8.10 3.31
C ILE A 15 -6.75 -9.22 2.46
N GLY A 16 -5.80 -9.97 3.01
CA GLY A 16 -5.11 -11.02 2.25
C GLY A 16 -4.23 -10.51 1.08
N ILE A 17 -4.10 -9.19 0.91
CA ILE A 17 -3.29 -8.55 -0.13
C ILE A 17 -2.04 -7.95 0.52
N GLY A 18 -0.86 -8.30 -0.01
CA GLY A 18 0.40 -7.86 0.58
C GLY A 18 1.63 -8.34 -0.20
N GLY A 19 2.76 -8.52 0.50
CA GLY A 19 4.01 -8.97 -0.11
C GLY A 19 3.91 -10.32 -0.82
N GLY A 20 3.13 -11.25 -0.26
CA GLY A 20 2.85 -12.53 -0.90
C GLY A 20 2.11 -12.38 -2.24
N THR A 21 1.20 -11.41 -2.34
CA THR A 21 0.49 -11.08 -3.59
C THR A 21 1.46 -10.56 -4.64
N ILE A 22 2.36 -9.63 -4.27
CA ILE A 22 3.40 -9.13 -5.19
C ILE A 22 4.23 -10.32 -5.69
N GLN A 23 4.75 -11.15 -4.80
CA GLN A 23 5.57 -12.30 -5.19
C GLN A 23 4.83 -13.29 -6.09
N GLY A 24 3.58 -13.62 -5.77
CA GLY A 24 2.76 -14.54 -6.55
C GLY A 24 2.50 -14.02 -7.97
N LEU A 25 2.07 -12.77 -8.09
CA LEU A 25 1.81 -12.14 -9.38
C LEU A 25 3.09 -11.93 -10.20
N SER A 26 4.20 -11.57 -9.55
CA SER A 26 5.50 -11.44 -10.22
C SER A 26 5.98 -12.78 -10.82
N ARG A 27 5.80 -13.89 -10.10
CA ARG A 27 6.09 -15.22 -10.65
C ARG A 27 5.25 -15.56 -11.86
N LEU A 28 3.97 -15.24 -11.82
CA LEU A 28 3.03 -15.55 -12.89
C LEU A 28 3.23 -14.67 -14.11
N LEU A 29 3.34 -13.35 -13.91
CA LEU A 29 3.30 -12.37 -14.99
C LEU A 29 4.69 -11.92 -15.44
N LEU A 30 5.63 -11.73 -14.50
CA LEU A 30 6.98 -11.24 -14.81
C LEU A 30 8.02 -12.36 -14.90
N LYS A 31 7.63 -13.60 -14.56
CA LYS A 31 8.51 -14.80 -14.57
C LYS A 31 9.77 -14.64 -13.70
N THR A 32 9.68 -13.83 -12.63
CA THR A 32 10.78 -13.64 -11.68
C THR A 32 10.34 -13.90 -10.24
N HIS A 33 11.30 -14.33 -9.41
CA HIS A 33 11.15 -14.54 -7.96
C HIS A 33 11.87 -13.43 -7.16
N ASP A 34 12.69 -12.64 -7.83
CA ASP A 34 13.51 -11.62 -7.19
C ASP A 34 12.72 -10.33 -7.02
N ILE A 35 12.39 -10.01 -5.77
CA ILE A 35 11.67 -8.79 -5.43
C ILE A 35 12.46 -7.52 -5.79
N HIS A 36 13.80 -7.56 -5.75
CA HIS A 36 14.62 -6.40 -6.12
C HIS A 36 14.47 -6.12 -7.61
N GLN A 37 14.50 -7.16 -8.44
CA GLN A 37 14.24 -7.03 -9.87
C GLN A 37 12.84 -6.48 -10.15
N VAL A 38 11.82 -6.95 -9.42
CA VAL A 38 10.44 -6.44 -9.57
C VAL A 38 10.36 -4.96 -9.22
N VAL A 39 11.02 -4.53 -8.15
CA VAL A 39 11.05 -3.12 -7.74
C VAL A 39 11.78 -2.26 -8.77
N GLU A 40 12.91 -2.71 -9.30
CA GLU A 40 13.65 -2.01 -10.36
C GLU A 40 12.84 -1.88 -11.65
N MET A 41 12.12 -2.92 -12.05
CA MET A 41 11.20 -2.88 -13.18
C MET A 41 10.08 -1.86 -12.92
N ALA A 42 9.45 -1.93 -11.76
CA ALA A 42 8.36 -1.04 -11.38
C ALA A 42 8.78 0.45 -11.32
N GLN A 43 10.04 0.74 -10.98
CA GLN A 43 10.56 2.13 -11.02
C GLN A 43 10.73 2.68 -12.44
N LYS A 44 10.83 1.80 -13.44
CA LYS A 44 10.91 2.18 -14.87
C LYS A 44 9.53 2.18 -15.53
N GLY A 45 8.56 1.47 -14.95
CA GLY A 45 7.23 1.35 -15.47
C GLY A 45 6.36 2.57 -15.18
N ILE A 46 5.31 2.71 -15.96
CA ILE A 46 4.35 3.80 -15.87
C ILE A 46 2.98 3.22 -15.53
N VAL A 47 2.51 3.47 -14.30
CA VAL A 47 1.21 2.97 -13.80
C VAL A 47 0.05 3.40 -14.70
N GLU A 48 0.11 4.60 -15.27
CA GLU A 48 -0.91 5.13 -16.17
C GLU A 48 -1.12 4.31 -17.46
N ASN A 49 -0.13 3.51 -17.87
CA ASN A 49 -0.26 2.61 -19.02
C ASN A 49 -1.06 1.34 -18.69
N ILE A 50 -1.13 0.98 -17.41
CA ILE A 50 -1.77 -0.25 -16.91
C ILE A 50 -3.11 0.04 -16.26
N ASP A 51 -3.17 1.08 -15.41
CA ASP A 51 -4.35 1.43 -14.64
C ASP A 51 -5.26 2.40 -15.41
N LEU A 52 -6.56 2.13 -15.36
CA LEU A 52 -7.56 3.10 -15.81
C LEU A 52 -7.70 4.18 -14.74
N GLN A 53 -7.50 5.43 -15.11
CA GLN A 53 -7.62 6.58 -14.23
C GLN A 53 -8.90 7.37 -14.50
N ILE A 54 -9.27 8.26 -13.57
CA ILE A 54 -10.46 9.11 -13.73
C ILE A 54 -10.35 9.97 -14.99
N LYS A 55 -9.16 10.49 -15.33
CA LYS A 55 -8.94 11.27 -16.57
C LYS A 55 -9.24 10.51 -17.86
N ASP A 56 -9.21 9.18 -17.83
CA ASP A 56 -9.50 8.33 -19.00
C ASP A 56 -11.00 8.22 -19.26
N ILE A 57 -11.85 8.54 -18.26
CA ILE A 57 -13.32 8.43 -18.33
C ILE A 57 -14.04 9.76 -18.07
N CYS A 58 -13.38 10.76 -17.51
CA CYS A 58 -13.94 12.07 -17.20
C CYS A 58 -13.00 13.19 -17.67
N ASN A 59 -13.58 14.23 -18.30
CA ASN A 59 -12.82 15.39 -18.76
C ASN A 59 -12.62 16.48 -17.68
N ALA A 60 -13.28 16.34 -16.53
CA ALA A 60 -13.19 17.29 -15.42
C ALA A 60 -13.06 16.53 -14.09
N ALA A 61 -12.25 17.09 -13.19
CA ALA A 61 -12.13 16.56 -11.83
C ALA A 61 -13.48 16.69 -11.09
N LEU A 62 -13.81 15.66 -10.32
CA LEU A 62 -14.95 15.67 -9.40
C LEU A 62 -14.49 16.14 -8.01
N PRO A 63 -15.35 16.76 -7.19
CA PRO A 63 -14.99 17.14 -5.84
C PRO A 63 -14.50 15.93 -5.04
N GLY A 64 -13.26 16.01 -4.48
CA GLY A 64 -12.63 14.95 -3.73
C GLY A 64 -12.11 13.75 -4.56
N LEU A 65 -12.17 13.83 -5.90
CA LEU A 65 -11.69 12.78 -6.79
C LEU A 65 -10.80 13.40 -7.90
N PRO A 66 -9.48 13.41 -7.72
CA PRO A 66 -8.57 13.98 -8.71
C PRO A 66 -8.51 13.15 -9.99
N LEU A 67 -8.13 13.78 -11.10
CA LEU A 67 -8.09 13.12 -12.41
C LEU A 67 -7.09 11.95 -12.49
N ASN A 68 -6.03 11.98 -11.68
CA ASN A 68 -5.05 10.90 -11.58
C ASN A 68 -5.42 9.80 -10.58
N ALA A 69 -6.61 9.85 -9.96
CA ALA A 69 -7.08 8.76 -9.13
C ALA A 69 -7.37 7.52 -9.98
N THR A 70 -7.04 6.35 -9.45
CA THR A 70 -7.29 5.06 -10.10
C THR A 70 -8.77 4.72 -10.06
N ALA A 71 -9.38 4.53 -11.23
CA ALA A 71 -10.73 4.01 -11.38
C ALA A 71 -10.73 2.47 -11.40
N SER A 72 -9.73 1.86 -12.05
CA SER A 72 -9.57 0.41 -12.09
C SER A 72 -8.11 0.03 -12.23
N THR A 73 -7.59 -0.70 -11.26
CA THR A 73 -6.24 -1.29 -11.34
C THR A 73 -6.21 -2.31 -12.49
N PHE A 74 -5.16 -2.28 -13.28
CA PHE A 74 -5.02 -3.09 -14.50
C PHE A 74 -6.13 -2.87 -15.55
N GLY A 75 -6.89 -1.80 -15.46
CA GLY A 75 -8.04 -1.55 -16.35
C GLY A 75 -7.67 -1.28 -17.80
N LYS A 76 -6.39 -0.97 -18.10
CA LYS A 76 -5.85 -0.77 -19.47
C LYS A 76 -4.85 -1.84 -19.88
N ALA A 77 -4.59 -2.83 -19.01
CA ALA A 77 -3.63 -3.87 -19.32
C ALA A 77 -4.05 -4.72 -20.52
N ASP A 78 -3.11 -4.96 -21.43
CA ASP A 78 -3.30 -5.84 -22.58
C ASP A 78 -2.03 -6.66 -22.89
N SER A 79 -2.05 -7.42 -23.98
CA SER A 79 -0.94 -8.28 -24.39
C SER A 79 0.34 -7.52 -24.81
N ASN A 80 0.25 -6.21 -25.05
CA ASN A 80 1.37 -5.35 -25.47
C ASN A 80 1.94 -4.55 -24.29
N SER A 81 1.34 -4.66 -23.12
CA SER A 81 1.83 -4.00 -21.91
C SER A 81 3.26 -4.41 -21.60
N SER A 82 4.15 -3.45 -21.32
CA SER A 82 5.53 -3.74 -20.95
C SER A 82 5.61 -4.46 -19.60
N LEU A 83 6.64 -5.27 -19.40
CA LEU A 83 6.85 -5.95 -18.11
C LEU A 83 7.12 -4.93 -16.98
N GLU A 84 7.72 -3.81 -17.30
CA GLU A 84 7.96 -2.69 -16.41
C GLU A 84 6.63 -2.06 -15.94
N ASP A 85 5.71 -1.81 -16.86
CA ASP A 85 4.38 -1.27 -16.53
C ASP A 85 3.57 -2.28 -15.71
N VAL A 86 3.63 -3.57 -16.06
CA VAL A 86 3.00 -4.64 -15.28
C VAL A 86 3.56 -4.70 -13.86
N ALA A 87 4.89 -4.57 -13.70
CA ALA A 87 5.52 -4.54 -12.38
C ALA A 87 5.06 -3.32 -11.56
N ALA A 88 4.98 -2.15 -12.19
CA ALA A 88 4.48 -0.92 -11.56
C ALA A 88 3.02 -1.10 -11.13
N GLY A 89 2.17 -1.63 -12.00
CA GLY A 89 0.76 -1.92 -11.69
C GLY A 89 0.57 -2.90 -10.54
N ILE A 90 1.37 -3.97 -10.48
CA ILE A 90 1.31 -4.95 -9.36
C ILE A 90 1.62 -4.27 -8.02
N ILE A 91 2.70 -3.50 -7.94
CA ILE A 91 3.08 -2.83 -6.69
C ILE A 91 2.04 -1.75 -6.33
N HIS A 92 1.63 -0.94 -7.31
CA HIS A 92 0.62 0.09 -7.13
C HIS A 92 -0.70 -0.48 -6.59
N MET A 93 -1.23 -1.52 -7.21
CA MET A 93 -2.45 -2.20 -6.79
C MET A 93 -2.38 -2.66 -5.34
N VAL A 94 -1.27 -3.27 -4.93
CA VAL A 94 -1.10 -3.78 -3.56
C VAL A 94 -1.03 -2.63 -2.56
N LEU A 95 -0.23 -1.60 -2.81
CA LEU A 95 -0.08 -0.46 -1.91
C LEU A 95 -1.39 0.33 -1.79
N GLN A 96 -2.06 0.59 -2.92
CA GLN A 96 -3.34 1.28 -2.95
C GLN A 96 -4.42 0.48 -2.22
N SER A 97 -4.49 -0.84 -2.40
CA SER A 97 -5.45 -1.69 -1.70
C SER A 97 -5.24 -1.64 -0.18
N ILE A 98 -3.99 -1.67 0.28
CA ILE A 98 -3.66 -1.54 1.71
C ILE A 98 -4.10 -0.18 2.23
N GLY A 99 -3.71 0.90 1.57
CA GLY A 99 -4.07 2.26 1.98
C GLY A 99 -5.57 2.49 2.01
N GLN A 100 -6.27 2.11 0.93
CA GLN A 100 -7.73 2.25 0.85
C GLN A 100 -8.44 1.46 1.95
N SER A 101 -7.97 0.25 2.26
CA SER A 101 -8.59 -0.60 3.27
C SER A 101 -8.47 -0.02 4.68
N VAL A 102 -7.32 0.57 5.06
CA VAL A 102 -7.18 1.18 6.38
C VAL A 102 -8.00 2.47 6.50
N ILE A 103 -8.10 3.25 5.42
CA ILE A 103 -8.96 4.45 5.38
C ILE A 103 -10.43 4.05 5.58
N LEU A 104 -10.91 3.05 4.82
CA LEU A 104 -12.27 2.55 4.96
C LEU A 104 -12.55 1.98 6.35
N ALA A 105 -11.59 1.26 6.94
CA ALA A 105 -11.71 0.74 8.31
C ALA A 105 -11.78 1.84 9.38
N ALA A 106 -11.24 3.03 9.08
CA ALA A 106 -11.22 4.16 10.00
C ALA A 106 -12.35 5.19 9.76
N LEU A 107 -13.21 5.02 8.74
CA LEU A 107 -14.22 6.01 8.34
C LEU A 107 -15.13 6.49 9.50
N ASN A 108 -15.47 5.60 10.41
CA ASN A 108 -16.35 5.90 11.56
C ASN A 108 -15.56 6.22 12.84
N SER A 109 -14.29 6.63 12.71
CA SER A 109 -13.45 7.02 13.84
C SER A 109 -12.79 8.37 13.59
N SER A 110 -12.17 8.94 14.63
CA SER A 110 -11.37 10.17 14.54
C SER A 110 -9.92 9.91 14.04
N ILE A 111 -9.57 8.64 13.74
CA ILE A 111 -8.22 8.26 13.34
C ILE A 111 -7.91 8.80 11.96
N LYS A 112 -6.79 9.52 11.87
CA LYS A 112 -6.24 10.06 10.64
C LYS A 112 -4.80 9.62 10.39
N ASP A 113 -4.14 9.06 11.39
CA ASP A 113 -2.74 8.65 11.32
C ASP A 113 -2.66 7.13 11.14
N PHE A 114 -2.05 6.70 10.05
CA PHE A 114 -1.86 5.30 9.70
C PHE A 114 -0.37 4.95 9.70
N VAL A 115 0.04 4.08 10.60
CA VAL A 115 1.45 3.64 10.70
C VAL A 115 1.67 2.39 9.87
N LEU A 116 2.54 2.49 8.89
CA LEU A 116 2.89 1.38 7.99
C LEU A 116 4.16 0.68 8.51
N ILE A 117 4.05 -0.60 8.79
CA ILE A 117 5.17 -1.43 9.24
C ILE A 117 5.30 -2.68 8.36
N GLY A 118 6.45 -3.33 8.42
CA GLY A 118 6.77 -4.50 7.62
C GLY A 118 7.57 -4.17 6.36
N ASN A 119 7.91 -5.21 5.58
CA ASN A 119 8.83 -5.08 4.45
C ASN A 119 8.26 -4.21 3.30
N LEU A 120 6.95 -4.19 3.10
CA LEU A 120 6.33 -3.37 2.05
C LEU A 120 6.52 -1.87 2.29
N ALA A 121 6.61 -1.42 3.54
CA ALA A 121 6.86 -0.03 3.88
C ALA A 121 8.22 0.50 3.37
N LYS A 122 9.13 -0.40 2.96
CA LYS A 122 10.44 -0.04 2.36
C LYS A 122 10.39 0.21 0.86
N LEU A 123 9.30 -0.13 0.20
CA LEU A 123 9.19 0.05 -1.24
C LEU A 123 9.25 1.54 -1.60
N PRO A 124 10.10 1.94 -2.57
CA PRO A 124 10.21 3.34 -2.97
C PRO A 124 8.87 3.89 -3.48
N GLN A 125 8.02 3.07 -4.08
CA GLN A 125 6.69 3.42 -4.56
C GLN A 125 5.72 3.88 -3.45
N CYS A 126 6.01 3.60 -2.18
CA CYS A 126 5.24 4.16 -1.07
C CYS A 126 5.23 5.70 -1.09
N LYS A 127 6.34 6.33 -1.55
CA LYS A 127 6.46 7.79 -1.66
C LYS A 127 5.64 8.39 -2.81
N GLU A 128 5.14 7.57 -3.69
CA GLU A 128 4.31 7.99 -4.83
C GLU A 128 2.83 7.74 -4.55
N VAL A 129 2.51 6.59 -3.96
CA VAL A 129 1.12 6.16 -3.74
C VAL A 129 0.47 6.86 -2.54
N PHE A 130 1.13 6.85 -1.39
CA PHE A 130 0.49 7.34 -0.16
C PHE A 130 0.23 8.85 -0.13
N PRO A 131 1.11 9.74 -0.64
CA PRO A 131 0.81 11.18 -0.67
C PRO A 131 -0.46 11.54 -1.45
N ILE A 132 -0.77 10.82 -2.53
CA ILE A 132 -2.01 11.03 -3.29
C ILE A 132 -3.22 10.68 -2.41
N MET A 133 -3.13 9.59 -1.66
CA MET A 133 -4.20 9.17 -0.75
C MET A 133 -4.33 10.11 0.45
N GLU A 134 -3.22 10.62 0.99
CA GLU A 134 -3.21 11.61 2.08
C GLU A 134 -3.98 12.87 1.68
N ASP A 135 -3.71 13.38 0.47
CA ASP A 135 -4.40 14.55 -0.07
C ASP A 135 -5.90 14.28 -0.29
N MET A 136 -6.25 13.14 -0.90
CA MET A 136 -7.64 12.76 -1.17
C MET A 136 -8.48 12.58 0.09
N TYR A 137 -7.91 11.98 1.14
CA TYR A 137 -8.67 11.54 2.32
C TYR A 137 -8.37 12.36 3.58
N GLN A 138 -7.49 13.36 3.48
CA GLN A 138 -7.08 14.22 4.59
C GLN A 138 -6.62 13.38 5.79
N CYS A 139 -5.64 12.50 5.53
CA CYS A 139 -5.05 11.58 6.48
C CYS A 139 -3.53 11.57 6.33
N HIS A 140 -2.81 10.81 7.16
CA HIS A 140 -1.35 10.72 7.15
C HIS A 140 -0.91 9.27 7.19
N PHE A 141 0.04 8.90 6.31
CA PHE A 141 0.71 7.61 6.30
C PHE A 141 2.13 7.75 6.85
N LEU A 142 2.36 7.23 8.03
CA LEU A 142 3.63 7.31 8.74
C LEU A 142 4.43 6.03 8.53
N ILE A 143 5.62 6.14 7.95
CA ILE A 143 6.57 5.03 7.82
C ILE A 143 7.71 5.28 8.82
N PRO A 144 7.73 4.60 9.97
CA PRO A 144 8.76 4.82 10.97
C PRO A 144 10.10 4.26 10.51
N GLU A 145 11.17 4.81 11.06
CA GLU A 145 12.50 4.24 10.87
C GLU A 145 12.53 2.77 11.28
N TYR A 146 13.21 1.92 10.49
CA TYR A 146 13.23 0.47 10.67
C TYR A 146 11.85 -0.20 10.68
N ALA A 147 10.91 0.31 9.87
CA ALA A 147 9.53 -0.20 9.76
C ALA A 147 9.46 -1.72 9.64
N GLN A 148 10.41 -2.35 8.93
CA GLN A 148 10.47 -3.81 8.71
C GLN A 148 10.70 -4.61 9.99
N TYR A 149 11.31 -4.03 11.03
CA TYR A 149 11.61 -4.69 12.28
C TYR A 149 10.66 -4.35 13.43
N ARG A 150 9.71 -3.41 13.20
CA ARG A 150 8.83 -2.90 14.27
C ARG A 150 7.98 -3.99 14.93
N THR A 151 7.54 -4.98 14.17
CA THR A 151 6.78 -6.11 14.74
C THR A 151 7.62 -6.94 15.69
N ALA A 152 8.86 -7.30 15.30
CA ALA A 152 9.77 -8.06 16.15
C ALA A 152 10.19 -7.26 17.38
N LEU A 153 10.49 -5.96 17.21
CA LEU A 153 10.83 -5.06 18.30
C LEU A 153 9.68 -4.93 19.30
N GLY A 154 8.44 -4.77 18.80
CA GLY A 154 7.26 -4.70 19.64
C GLY A 154 7.02 -5.96 20.45
N ALA A 155 7.23 -7.15 19.86
CA ALA A 155 7.14 -8.43 20.58
C ALA A 155 8.20 -8.55 21.68
N ALA A 156 9.45 -8.14 21.42
CA ALA A 156 10.51 -8.14 22.41
C ALA A 156 10.22 -7.19 23.58
N LEU A 157 9.76 -5.96 23.28
CA LEU A 157 9.38 -5.00 24.31
C LEU A 157 8.21 -5.48 25.18
N ALA A 158 7.20 -6.09 24.57
CA ALA A 158 6.06 -6.64 25.28
C ALA A 158 6.51 -7.74 26.28
N TYR A 159 7.44 -8.59 25.87
CA TYR A 159 8.01 -9.63 26.72
C TYR A 159 8.78 -9.06 27.92
N VAL A 160 9.62 -8.03 27.70
CA VAL A 160 10.37 -7.35 28.78
C VAL A 160 9.39 -6.73 29.80
N HIS A 161 8.39 -5.98 29.32
CA HIS A 161 7.40 -5.34 30.21
C HIS A 161 6.57 -6.33 31.01
N GLN A 162 6.31 -7.54 30.50
CA GLN A 162 5.65 -8.59 31.27
C GLN A 162 6.50 -9.10 32.42
N LYS A 163 7.81 -9.22 32.21
CA LYS A 163 8.75 -9.67 33.29
C LYS A 163 8.94 -8.63 34.38
N GLU A 164 8.89 -7.34 34.06
CA GLU A 164 9.03 -6.27 35.03
C GLU A 164 7.82 -6.12 35.98
N LYS A 165 6.68 -6.72 35.60
CA LYS A 165 5.42 -6.70 36.38
C LYS A 165 5.20 -7.94 37.25
N GLN A 166 6.11 -8.94 37.16
CA GLN A 166 6.12 -10.15 37.99
C GLN A 166 7.16 -10.03 39.10
#